data_f8a00cb843352d448645a5a30ceec3df
#
_entry.id   f8a00cb843352d448645a5a30ceec3df
#
_cell.length_a   1.000
_cell.length_b   1.000
_cell.length_c   1.000
_cell.angle_alpha   90.00
_cell.angle_beta   90.00
_cell.angle_gamma   90.00
#
_symmetry.space_group_name_H-M   'P 1'
#
loop_
_entity.id
_entity.type
_entity.pdbx_description
1 polymer ?
#
loop_
_entity_poly.entity_id
_entity_poly.type
_entity_poly.pdbx_seq_one_letter_code
_entity_poly.pdbx_strand_id
1 'polypeptide(L)'
;SMIIISSSYFVLKDWEKVVYGFVTLYICSFVLDQVVNSARQSVQFFIISNKYEEIGRCINEYPHRGVTIINATGFYTGREVKMMFVLAKKRESPIIFRLIKDIDPNAFVSQSAVIGVYGEGFDHIKIK
;
A
#
# COMPACT_ATOMS: atom_id res chain seq x y z
N SER A 1 55.94 2.38 24.28
CA SER A 1 55.15 2.92 23.16
C SER A 1 54.31 1.86 22.46
N MET A 2 54.76 0.62 22.38
CA MET A 2 53.96 -0.47 21.79
C MET A 2 52.67 -0.73 22.56
N ILE A 3 52.71 -0.55 23.87
CA ILE A 3 51.55 -0.71 24.74
C ILE A 3 50.51 0.34 24.40
N ILE A 4 50.94 1.59 24.19
CA ILE A 4 50.04 2.69 23.83
C ILE A 4 49.38 2.45 22.47
N ILE A 5 50.14 1.98 21.50
CA ILE A 5 49.65 1.67 20.15
C ILE A 5 48.63 0.51 20.21
N SER A 6 48.94 -0.52 20.97
CA SER A 6 48.04 -1.67 21.16
C SER A 6 46.76 -1.25 21.87
N SER A 7 46.87 -0.39 22.91
CA SER A 7 45.70 0.13 23.62
C SER A 7 44.84 0.98 22.72
N SER A 8 45.44 1.85 21.91
CA SER A 8 44.72 2.69 20.96
C SER A 8 43.98 1.83 19.93
N TYR A 9 44.61 0.81 19.41
CA TYR A 9 44.00 -0.09 18.46
C TYR A 9 42.78 -0.81 19.07
N PHE A 10 42.93 -1.23 20.31
CA PHE A 10 41.84 -1.91 21.02
C PHE A 10 40.65 -1.00 21.25
N VAL A 11 40.91 0.24 21.67
CA VAL A 11 39.86 1.25 21.90
C VAL A 11 39.18 1.63 20.59
N LEU A 12 39.93 1.83 19.52
CA LEU A 12 39.41 2.14 18.20
C LEU A 12 38.52 1.00 17.66
N LYS A 13 38.92 -0.23 17.90
CA LYS A 13 38.14 -1.39 17.47
C LYS A 13 36.81 -1.49 18.20
N ASP A 14 36.78 -1.24 19.48
CA ASP A 14 35.56 -1.18 20.28
C ASP A 14 34.67 -0.03 19.82
N TRP A 15 35.23 1.10 19.50
CA TRP A 15 34.53 2.27 18.99
C TRP A 15 33.84 1.94 17.65
N GLU A 16 34.52 1.25 16.75
CA GLU A 16 33.96 0.82 15.50
C GLU A 16 32.75 -0.09 15.71
N LYS A 17 32.82 -1.04 16.62
CA LYS A 17 31.70 -1.95 16.93
C LYS A 17 30.48 -1.17 17.40
N VAL A 18 30.67 -0.17 18.24
CA VAL A 18 29.59 0.68 18.75
C VAL A 18 28.94 1.45 17.59
N VAL A 19 29.76 2.05 16.71
CA VAL A 19 29.27 2.80 15.56
C VAL A 19 28.48 1.90 14.61
N TYR A 20 29.01 0.72 14.31
CA TYR A 20 28.31 -0.23 13.44
C TYR A 20 26.98 -0.69 14.06
N GLY A 21 26.94 -0.88 15.37
CA GLY A 21 25.72 -1.22 16.08
C GLY A 21 24.64 -0.16 15.93
N PHE A 22 25.01 1.12 16.11
CA PHE A 22 24.07 2.23 15.93
C PHE A 22 23.59 2.36 14.49
N VAL A 23 24.49 2.23 13.53
CA VAL A 23 24.14 2.28 12.11
C VAL A 23 23.16 1.16 11.75
N THR A 24 23.42 -0.05 12.23
CA THR A 24 22.55 -1.20 11.99
C THR A 24 21.17 -0.98 12.57
N LEU A 25 21.09 -0.49 13.82
CA LEU A 25 19.82 -0.17 14.47
C LEU A 25 19.03 0.87 13.69
N TYR A 26 19.71 1.91 13.23
CA TYR A 26 19.08 2.99 12.45
C TYR A 26 18.48 2.44 11.16
N ILE A 27 19.27 1.65 10.42
CA ILE A 27 18.82 1.05 9.17
C ILE A 27 17.63 0.10 9.41
N CYS A 28 17.71 -0.75 10.43
CA CYS A 28 16.62 -1.66 10.77
C CYS A 28 15.35 -0.91 11.14
N SER A 29 15.46 0.15 11.93
CA SER A 29 14.31 0.97 12.31
C SER A 29 13.69 1.63 11.10
N PHE A 30 14.51 2.18 10.20
CA PHE A 30 14.02 2.81 8.97
C PHE A 30 13.27 1.80 8.09
N VAL A 31 13.84 0.62 7.89
CA VAL A 31 13.22 -0.43 7.08
C VAL A 31 11.90 -0.89 7.69
N LEU A 32 11.88 -1.11 9.02
CA LEU A 32 10.67 -1.51 9.72
C LEU A 32 9.57 -0.46 9.61
N ASP A 33 9.91 0.83 9.75
CA ASP A 33 8.97 1.92 9.62
C ASP A 33 8.37 1.95 8.21
N GLN A 34 9.18 1.76 7.18
CA GLN A 34 8.71 1.72 5.80
C GLN A 34 7.77 0.55 5.55
N VAL A 35 8.09 -0.63 6.06
CA VAL A 35 7.26 -1.83 5.91
C VAL A 35 5.92 -1.64 6.62
N VAL A 36 5.95 -1.17 7.86
CA VAL A 36 4.71 -0.95 8.65
C VAL A 36 3.83 0.10 8.00
N ASN A 37 4.42 1.23 7.57
CA ASN A 37 3.66 2.29 6.90
C ASN A 37 3.04 1.80 5.59
N SER A 38 3.78 1.05 4.79
CA SER A 38 3.25 0.47 3.55
C SER A 38 2.10 -0.49 3.82
N ALA A 39 2.19 -1.30 4.88
CA ALA A 39 1.14 -2.23 5.24
C ALA A 39 -0.13 -1.52 5.73
N ARG A 40 -0.01 -0.34 6.33
CA ARG A 40 -1.13 0.43 6.85
C ARG A 40 -1.77 1.36 5.83
N GLN A 41 -1.03 1.70 4.78
CA GLN A 41 -1.57 2.61 3.76
C GLN A 41 -2.74 1.97 3.04
N SER A 42 -3.75 2.80 2.77
CA SER A 42 -4.93 2.40 2.02
C SER A 42 -4.96 3.14 0.69
N VAL A 43 -5.61 2.54 -0.27
CA VAL A 43 -5.77 3.11 -1.60
C VAL A 43 -7.23 2.98 -2.02
N GLN A 44 -7.66 3.90 -2.87
CA GLN A 44 -8.97 3.83 -3.47
C GLN A 44 -8.83 3.67 -4.98
N PHE A 45 -9.72 2.88 -5.54
CA PHE A 45 -9.77 2.65 -6.97
C PHE A 45 -11.10 3.13 -7.53
N PHE A 46 -11.03 3.85 -8.63
CA PHE A 46 -12.18 4.13 -9.47
C PHE A 46 -11.99 3.36 -10.76
N ILE A 47 -12.91 2.46 -11.06
CA ILE A 47 -12.78 1.55 -12.19
C ILE A 47 -13.98 1.74 -13.10
N ILE A 48 -13.73 1.99 -14.37
CA ILE A 48 -14.78 2.07 -15.40
C ILE A 48 -14.54 0.96 -16.39
N SER A 49 -15.51 0.04 -16.51
CA SER A 49 -15.39 -1.12 -17.38
C SER A 49 -16.77 -1.62 -17.78
N ASN A 50 -16.87 -2.15 -18.97
CA ASN A 50 -18.07 -2.84 -19.44
C ASN A 50 -18.27 -4.18 -18.73
N LYS A 51 -17.20 -4.74 -18.17
CA LYS A 51 -17.22 -6.01 -17.45
C LYS A 51 -17.23 -5.82 -15.94
N TYR A 52 -17.93 -4.81 -15.47
CA TYR A 52 -17.93 -4.42 -14.06
C TYR A 52 -18.43 -5.55 -13.15
N GLU A 53 -19.38 -6.35 -13.61
CA GLU A 53 -19.92 -7.44 -12.79
C GLU A 53 -18.86 -8.51 -12.51
N GLU A 54 -18.10 -8.91 -13.53
CA GLU A 54 -17.04 -9.90 -13.37
C GLU A 54 -15.92 -9.38 -12.47
N ILE A 55 -15.51 -8.13 -12.70
CA ILE A 55 -14.46 -7.48 -11.89
C ILE A 55 -14.91 -7.39 -10.44
N GLY A 56 -16.12 -6.92 -10.21
CA GLY A 56 -16.66 -6.79 -8.87
C GLY A 56 -16.74 -8.10 -8.12
N ARG A 57 -17.19 -9.15 -8.82
CA ARG A 57 -17.27 -10.48 -8.22
C ARG A 57 -15.91 -11.00 -7.82
N CYS A 58 -14.90 -10.85 -8.69
CA CYS A 58 -13.56 -11.32 -8.40
C CYS A 58 -12.90 -10.54 -7.26
N ILE A 59 -13.10 -9.23 -7.19
CA ILE A 59 -12.56 -8.41 -6.09
C ILE A 59 -13.24 -8.80 -4.77
N ASN A 60 -14.54 -9.09 -4.80
CA ASN A 60 -15.26 -9.50 -3.61
C ASN A 60 -14.82 -10.87 -3.11
N GLU A 61 -14.45 -11.78 -4.00
CA GLU A 61 -13.96 -13.11 -3.63
C GLU A 61 -12.53 -13.05 -3.09
N TYR A 62 -11.65 -12.32 -3.75
CA TYR A 62 -10.26 -12.14 -3.34
C TYR A 62 -9.71 -10.86 -3.99
N PRO A 63 -9.24 -9.91 -3.22
CA PRO A 63 -8.84 -9.93 -1.80
C PRO A 63 -9.98 -9.75 -0.77
N HIS A 64 -11.19 -9.96 -1.13
CA HIS A 64 -12.35 -9.91 -0.25
C HIS A 64 -12.67 -8.48 0.19
N ARG A 65 -12.77 -7.59 -0.79
CA ARG A 65 -13.13 -6.19 -0.56
C ARG A 65 -14.48 -5.88 -1.17
N GLY A 66 -15.22 -5.02 -0.50
CA GLY A 66 -16.51 -4.57 -1.01
C GLY A 66 -16.34 -3.65 -2.21
N VAL A 67 -17.24 -3.79 -3.16
CA VAL A 67 -17.27 -2.97 -4.36
C VAL A 67 -18.58 -2.21 -4.39
N THR A 68 -18.49 -0.89 -4.52
CA THR A 68 -19.66 -0.03 -4.66
C THR A 68 -19.79 0.39 -6.12
N ILE A 69 -20.95 0.20 -6.69
CA ILE A 69 -21.21 0.58 -8.07
C ILE A 69 -21.91 1.93 -8.09
N ILE A 70 -21.33 2.87 -8.81
CA ILE A 70 -21.86 4.21 -8.96
C ILE A 70 -22.35 4.38 -10.39
N ASN A 71 -23.61 4.78 -10.53
CA ASN A 71 -24.17 5.11 -11.83
C ASN A 71 -23.65 6.47 -12.26
N ALA A 72 -22.97 6.52 -13.40
CA ALA A 72 -22.39 7.75 -13.92
C ALA A 72 -22.78 7.94 -15.37
N THR A 73 -22.59 9.14 -15.88
CA THR A 73 -22.91 9.46 -17.27
C THR A 73 -21.68 10.12 -17.90
N GLY A 74 -21.25 9.60 -19.05
CA GLY A 74 -20.17 10.18 -19.80
C GLY A 74 -20.61 11.52 -20.38
N PHE A 75 -19.83 12.58 -20.12
CA PHE A 75 -20.17 13.91 -20.58
C PHE A 75 -20.18 14.00 -22.10
N TYR A 76 -19.19 13.38 -22.73
CA TYR A 76 -19.01 13.46 -24.18
C TYR A 76 -19.99 12.58 -24.95
N THR A 77 -20.17 11.35 -24.47
CA THR A 77 -21.00 10.37 -25.19
C THR A 77 -22.46 10.38 -24.74
N GLY A 78 -22.74 10.95 -23.57
CA GLY A 78 -24.07 10.89 -22.97
C GLY A 78 -24.50 9.51 -22.52
N ARG A 79 -23.62 8.52 -22.61
CA ARG A 79 -23.93 7.14 -22.24
C ARG A 79 -23.79 6.93 -20.75
N GLU A 80 -24.66 6.07 -20.23
CA GLU A 80 -24.55 5.63 -18.85
C GLU A 80 -23.35 4.69 -18.73
N VAL A 81 -22.52 4.94 -17.72
CA VAL A 81 -21.39 4.08 -17.40
C VAL A 81 -21.51 3.64 -15.94
N LYS A 82 -21.01 2.46 -15.66
CA LYS A 82 -20.96 1.95 -14.30
C LYS A 82 -19.53 2.13 -13.79
N MET A 83 -19.39 2.97 -12.78
CA MET A 83 -18.11 3.21 -12.13
C MET A 83 -18.06 2.43 -10.83
N MET A 84 -17.00 1.68 -10.63
CA MET A 84 -16.80 0.94 -9.40
C MET A 84 -15.87 1.71 -8.46
N PHE A 85 -16.23 1.73 -7.21
CA PHE A 85 -15.42 2.32 -6.14
C PHE A 85 -14.98 1.21 -5.20
N VAL A 86 -13.67 1.07 -5.00
CA VAL A 86 -13.08 0.03 -4.16
C VAL A 86 -12.07 0.66 -3.23
N LEU A 87 -12.17 0.35 -1.94
CA LEU A 87 -11.17 0.71 -0.96
C LEU A 87 -10.40 -0.56 -0.58
N ALA A 88 -9.09 -0.48 -0.61
CA ALA A 88 -8.22 -1.63 -0.33
C ALA A 88 -6.96 -1.20 0.37
N LYS A 89 -6.21 -2.15 0.87
CA LYS A 89 -4.87 -1.90 1.41
C LYS A 89 -3.88 -1.79 0.25
N LYS A 90 -2.83 -0.98 0.45
CA LYS A 90 -1.82 -0.78 -0.58
C LYS A 90 -1.19 -2.10 -1.05
N ARG A 91 -1.00 -3.05 -0.12
CA ARG A 91 -0.45 -4.37 -0.44
C ARG A 91 -1.33 -5.18 -1.40
N GLU A 92 -2.61 -4.85 -1.47
CA GLU A 92 -3.57 -5.54 -2.33
C GLU A 92 -3.63 -4.94 -3.74
N SER A 93 -3.00 -3.78 -3.97
CA SER A 93 -3.03 -3.09 -5.25
C SER A 93 -2.57 -3.94 -6.42
N PRO A 94 -1.41 -4.64 -6.35
CA PRO A 94 -0.97 -5.45 -7.49
C PRO A 94 -1.95 -6.57 -7.85
N ILE A 95 -2.61 -7.14 -6.85
CA ILE A 95 -3.59 -8.21 -7.04
C ILE A 95 -4.80 -7.66 -7.79
N ILE A 96 -5.30 -6.49 -7.35
CA ILE A 96 -6.46 -5.84 -7.96
C ILE A 96 -6.16 -5.43 -9.40
N PHE A 97 -5.00 -4.83 -9.66
CA PHE A 97 -4.59 -4.43 -11.00
C PHE A 97 -4.50 -5.62 -11.95
N ARG A 98 -3.88 -6.71 -11.49
CA ARG A 98 -3.74 -7.92 -12.29
C ARG A 98 -5.11 -8.52 -12.64
N LEU A 99 -5.98 -8.58 -11.66
CA LEU A 99 -7.33 -9.11 -11.81
C LEU A 99 -8.12 -8.30 -12.84
N ILE A 100 -8.07 -6.97 -12.76
CA ILE A 100 -8.75 -6.09 -13.69
C ILE A 100 -8.19 -6.26 -15.11
N LYS A 101 -6.87 -6.30 -15.23
CA LYS A 101 -6.19 -6.45 -16.51
C LYS A 101 -6.53 -7.78 -17.19
N ASP A 102 -6.65 -8.86 -16.41
CA ASP A 102 -6.98 -10.18 -16.94
C ASP A 102 -8.41 -10.23 -17.44
N ILE A 103 -9.34 -9.55 -16.77
CA ILE A 103 -10.76 -9.56 -17.15
C ILE A 103 -11.02 -8.58 -18.29
N ASP A 104 -10.53 -7.35 -18.16
CA ASP A 104 -10.75 -6.30 -19.16
C ASP A 104 -9.49 -5.46 -19.32
N PRO A 105 -8.65 -5.77 -20.32
CA PRO A 105 -7.44 -4.98 -20.57
C PRO A 105 -7.71 -3.52 -20.94
N ASN A 106 -8.93 -3.19 -21.37
CA ASN A 106 -9.31 -1.84 -21.79
C ASN A 106 -10.00 -1.05 -20.67
N ALA A 107 -10.08 -1.60 -19.47
CA ALA A 107 -10.71 -0.92 -18.35
C ALA A 107 -9.91 0.32 -17.96
N PHE A 108 -10.63 1.38 -17.60
CA PHE A 108 -10.02 2.59 -17.05
C PHE A 108 -9.95 2.45 -15.54
N VAL A 109 -8.75 2.59 -14.99
CA VAL A 109 -8.51 2.43 -13.55
C VAL A 109 -7.73 3.64 -13.05
N SER A 110 -8.28 4.29 -12.03
CA SER A 110 -7.60 5.36 -11.33
C SER A 110 -7.36 4.93 -9.89
N GLN A 111 -6.14 5.05 -9.43
CA GLN A 111 -5.76 4.73 -8.06
C GLN A 111 -5.26 5.98 -7.36
N SER A 112 -5.70 6.19 -6.13
CA SER A 112 -5.17 7.26 -5.30
C SER A 112 -4.93 6.76 -3.88
N ALA A 113 -3.97 7.40 -3.22
CA ALA A 113 -3.68 7.11 -1.83
C ALA A 113 -4.75 7.75 -0.94
N VAL A 114 -5.10 7.07 0.14
CA VAL A 114 -6.08 7.54 1.11
C VAL A 114 -5.38 7.71 2.45
N ILE A 115 -5.54 8.88 3.06
CA ILE A 115 -4.90 9.21 4.33
C ILE A 115 -5.47 8.34 5.46
N GLY A 116 -6.78 8.12 5.46
CA GLY A 116 -7.41 7.30 6.47
C GLY A 116 -8.69 6.68 5.96
N VAL A 117 -8.93 5.44 6.37
CA VAL A 117 -10.18 4.72 6.12
C VAL A 117 -10.66 4.17 7.45
N TYR A 118 -11.87 4.49 7.79
CA TYR A 118 -12.47 4.10 9.07
C TYR A 118 -13.76 3.35 8.80
N GLY A 119 -14.02 2.34 9.60
CA GLY A 119 -15.22 1.55 9.47
C GLY A 119 -14.92 0.06 9.46
N GLU A 120 -15.89 -0.72 9.03
CA GLU A 120 -15.82 -2.17 9.04
C GLU A 120 -14.72 -2.67 8.10
N GLY A 121 -13.81 -3.49 8.60
CA GLY A 121 -12.67 -4.00 7.86
C GLY A 121 -11.47 -3.06 7.80
N PHE A 122 -11.56 -1.87 8.41
CA PHE A 122 -10.52 -0.85 8.46
C PHE A 122 -10.37 -0.33 9.89
N ASP A 123 -9.57 0.70 10.05
CA ASP A 123 -9.37 1.30 11.37
C ASP A 123 -10.67 1.90 11.89
N HIS A 124 -10.86 1.82 13.20
CA HIS A 124 -12.01 2.45 13.85
C HIS A 124 -11.76 3.93 14.11
N ILE A 125 -12.82 4.73 14.03
CA ILE A 125 -12.74 6.14 14.36
C ILE A 125 -12.45 6.29 15.85
N LYS A 126 -11.33 6.96 16.16
CA LYS A 126 -11.00 7.31 17.54
C LYS A 126 -11.31 8.77 17.78
N ILE A 127 -12.33 9.03 18.56
CA ILE A 127 -12.69 10.38 18.95
C ILE A 127 -12.14 10.61 20.34
N LYS A 128 -11.27 11.61 20.47
CA LYS A 128 -10.78 12.03 21.79
C LYS A 128 -11.66 13.11 22.37
#